data_1997cb16d55bac84696c28762844da95
#
_entry.id   1997cb16d55bac84696c28762844da95
#
_cell.length_a   1.000
_cell.length_b   1.000
_cell.length_c   1.000
_cell.angle_alpha   90.00
_cell.angle_beta   90.00
_cell.angle_gamma   90.00
#
_symmetry.space_group_name_H-M   'P 1'
#
loop_
_entity.id
_entity.type
_entity.pdbx_description
1 polymer ?
#
loop_
_entity_poly.entity_id
_entity_poly.type
_entity_poly.pdbx_seq_one_letter_code
_entity_poly.pdbx_strand_id
1 'polypeptide(L)'
;MLLEFRDIQIEDISFFENYWKITSQRASDYSFPILWGWAGDYGYQTAREDDKDLLWIRQTVPRNYDLAPLGKWKRDDWAEIIQKRFGKEAEFWLVPEKLLDLWKLQLGDILEIEDMRGRWEYLYD
;
A
#
# COMPACT_ATOMS: atom_id res chain seq x y z
N MET A 1 -4.63 7.02 16.28
CA MET A 1 -3.70 5.90 16.39
C MET A 1 -2.68 5.94 15.26
N LEU A 2 -1.41 5.87 15.60
CA LEU A 2 -0.35 5.88 14.59
C LEU A 2 0.00 4.46 14.17
N LEU A 3 0.34 4.31 12.89
CA LEU A 3 0.82 3.03 12.38
C LEU A 3 2.28 2.82 12.79
N GLU A 4 2.61 1.61 13.21
CA GLU A 4 3.98 1.24 13.54
C GLU A 4 4.61 0.48 12.37
N PHE A 5 5.43 1.17 11.59
CA PHE A 5 6.16 0.54 10.50
C PHE A 5 7.43 -0.11 11.01
N ARG A 6 7.67 -1.34 10.55
CA ARG A 6 8.86 -2.12 10.90
C ARG A 6 9.46 -2.70 9.65
N ASP A 7 10.77 -2.93 9.67
CA ASP A 7 11.46 -3.59 8.57
C ASP A 7 10.89 -4.98 8.33
N ILE A 8 10.81 -5.36 7.06
CA ILE A 8 10.33 -6.69 6.68
C ILE A 8 11.35 -7.74 7.14
N GLN A 9 10.85 -8.80 7.80
CA GLN A 9 11.64 -9.94 8.24
C GLN A 9 11.13 -11.20 7.54
N ILE A 10 11.98 -12.19 7.40
CA ILE A 10 11.58 -13.44 6.74
C ILE A 10 10.43 -14.12 7.49
N GLU A 11 10.39 -13.98 8.80
CA GLU A 11 9.34 -14.55 9.64
C GLU A 11 7.97 -13.93 9.37
N ASP A 12 7.95 -12.77 8.71
CA ASP A 12 6.70 -12.06 8.42
C ASP A 12 5.87 -12.74 7.33
N ILE A 13 6.44 -13.71 6.63
CA ILE A 13 5.77 -14.36 5.51
C ILE A 13 4.41 -14.94 5.90
N SER A 14 4.29 -15.48 7.10
CA SER A 14 3.06 -16.13 7.54
C SER A 14 1.89 -15.14 7.64
N PHE A 15 2.09 -13.98 8.26
CA PHE A 15 1.00 -13.00 8.33
C PHE A 15 0.81 -12.28 6.98
N PHE A 16 1.91 -12.06 6.25
CA PHE A 16 1.83 -11.41 4.94
C PHE A 16 0.94 -12.20 3.99
N GLU A 17 1.08 -13.52 3.96
CA GLU A 17 0.27 -14.39 3.11
C GLU A 17 -1.23 -14.26 3.40
N ASN A 18 -1.60 -14.06 4.66
CA ASN A 18 -3.00 -13.89 5.02
C ASN A 18 -3.60 -12.63 4.39
N TYR A 19 -2.85 -11.52 4.39
CA TYR A 19 -3.31 -10.29 3.74
C TYR A 19 -3.29 -10.41 2.22
N TRP A 20 -2.27 -11.08 1.69
CA TRP A 20 -2.15 -11.31 0.26
C TRP A 20 -3.35 -12.05 -0.31
N LYS A 21 -3.82 -13.06 0.41
CA LYS A 21 -4.94 -13.90 -0.04
C LYS A 21 -6.24 -13.12 -0.20
N ILE A 22 -6.49 -12.15 0.65
CA ILE A 22 -7.75 -11.39 0.64
C ILE A 22 -7.67 -10.13 -0.22
N THR A 23 -6.52 -9.85 -0.81
CA THR A 23 -6.32 -8.68 -1.65
C THR A 23 -6.96 -8.90 -3.02
N SER A 24 -7.81 -7.96 -3.46
CA SER A 24 -8.59 -8.11 -4.70
C SER A 24 -7.76 -8.13 -5.97
N GLN A 25 -6.67 -7.39 -5.98
CA GLN A 25 -5.75 -7.38 -7.12
C GLN A 25 -4.34 -7.60 -6.59
N ARG A 26 -3.77 -8.76 -6.89
CA ARG A 26 -2.46 -9.17 -6.38
C ARG A 26 -1.37 -8.81 -7.37
N ALA A 27 -0.95 -7.55 -7.33
CA ALA A 27 0.13 -7.06 -8.18
C ALA A 27 1.46 -7.70 -7.73
N SER A 28 2.25 -8.18 -8.68
CA SER A 28 3.50 -8.89 -8.38
C SER A 28 4.49 -8.04 -7.58
N ASP A 29 4.49 -6.72 -7.80
CA ASP A 29 5.37 -5.82 -7.06
C ASP A 29 5.12 -5.82 -5.55
N TYR A 30 3.95 -6.29 -5.14
CA TYR A 30 3.56 -6.36 -3.74
C TYR A 30 3.70 -7.75 -3.14
N SER A 31 4.21 -8.72 -3.90
CA SER A 31 4.38 -10.07 -3.37
C SER A 31 5.53 -10.11 -2.36
N PHE A 32 5.44 -11.03 -1.41
CA PHE A 32 6.47 -11.14 -0.37
C PHE A 32 7.87 -11.41 -0.96
N PRO A 33 8.04 -12.33 -1.91
CA PRO A 33 9.37 -12.55 -2.49
C PRO A 33 9.99 -11.30 -3.10
N ILE A 34 9.19 -10.47 -3.78
CA ILE A 34 9.68 -9.23 -4.38
C ILE A 34 10.05 -8.21 -3.29
N LEU A 35 9.15 -7.99 -2.33
CA LEU A 35 9.42 -7.02 -1.26
C LEU A 35 10.60 -7.46 -0.39
N TRP A 36 10.67 -8.73 -0.05
CA TRP A 36 11.78 -9.26 0.73
C TRP A 36 13.09 -9.18 -0.03
N GLY A 37 13.08 -9.59 -1.31
CA GLY A 37 14.27 -9.59 -2.14
C GLY A 37 14.89 -8.22 -2.34
N TRP A 38 14.06 -7.17 -2.39
CA TRP A 38 14.54 -5.79 -2.59
C TRP A 38 14.58 -4.96 -1.31
N ALA A 39 14.29 -5.57 -0.15
CA ALA A 39 14.22 -4.84 1.12
C ALA A 39 15.53 -4.13 1.46
N GLY A 40 16.67 -4.76 1.15
CA GLY A 40 17.97 -4.16 1.41
C GLY A 40 18.23 -2.90 0.59
N ASP A 41 17.72 -2.83 -0.63
CA ASP A 41 17.92 -1.69 -1.54
C ASP A 41 16.89 -0.58 -1.33
N TYR A 42 15.64 -0.95 -1.04
CA TYR A 42 14.54 0.00 -0.98
C TYR A 42 14.00 0.22 0.43
N GLY A 43 14.48 -0.55 1.40
CA GLY A 43 14.08 -0.38 2.80
C GLY A 43 12.59 -0.53 3.02
N TYR A 44 11.99 -1.59 2.51
CA TYR A 44 10.56 -1.81 2.69
C TYR A 44 10.21 -2.10 4.14
N GLN A 45 9.16 -1.46 4.59
CA GLN A 45 8.60 -1.63 5.92
C GLN A 45 7.11 -1.94 5.83
N THR A 46 6.60 -2.60 6.85
CA THR A 46 5.16 -2.92 6.93
C THR A 46 4.60 -2.49 8.27
N ALA A 47 3.30 -2.17 8.27
CA ALA A 47 2.55 -1.87 9.48
C ALA A 47 1.21 -2.60 9.42
N ARG A 48 0.93 -3.42 10.44
CA ARG A 48 -0.30 -4.18 10.50
C ARG A 48 -1.40 -3.36 11.14
N GLU A 49 -2.57 -3.41 10.53
CA GLU A 49 -3.77 -2.83 11.09
C GLU A 49 -4.84 -3.93 11.10
N ASP A 50 -4.72 -4.84 12.06
CA ASP A 50 -5.50 -6.09 12.07
C ASP A 50 -7.00 -5.87 12.21
N ASP A 51 -7.41 -4.86 12.96
CA ASP A 51 -8.83 -4.53 13.12
C ASP A 51 -9.47 -4.01 11.85
N LYS A 52 -8.66 -3.61 10.87
CA LYS A 52 -9.14 -3.17 9.55
C LYS A 52 -8.84 -4.19 8.46
N ASP A 53 -8.18 -5.28 8.77
CA ASP A 53 -7.71 -6.27 7.80
C ASP A 53 -6.82 -5.65 6.72
N LEU A 54 -5.92 -4.76 7.13
CA LEU A 54 -5.01 -4.07 6.23
C LEU A 54 -3.56 -4.26 6.67
N LEU A 55 -2.69 -4.38 5.68
CA LEU A 55 -1.23 -4.37 5.85
C LEU A 55 -0.67 -3.23 5.02
N TRP A 56 -0.18 -2.20 5.69
CA TRP A 56 0.40 -1.03 5.05
C TRP A 56 1.84 -1.29 4.68
N ILE A 57 2.29 -0.74 3.56
CA ILE A 57 3.63 -0.96 3.04
C ILE A 57 4.26 0.40 2.74
N ARG A 58 5.52 0.56 3.15
CA ARG A 58 6.29 1.79 2.93
C ARG A 58 7.65 1.44 2.38
N GLN A 59 8.09 2.21 1.38
CA GLN A 59 9.47 2.20 0.91
C GLN A 59 10.21 3.35 1.58
N THR A 60 11.41 3.11 2.09
CA THR A 60 12.13 4.15 2.84
C THR A 60 13.37 4.68 2.13
N VAL A 61 13.82 4.06 1.06
CA VAL A 61 15.00 4.48 0.31
C VAL A 61 14.59 4.74 -1.14
N PRO A 62 14.96 5.86 -1.75
CA PRO A 62 15.81 6.95 -1.25
C PRO A 62 15.10 7.88 -0.26
N ARG A 63 13.80 7.80 -0.15
CA ARG A 63 13.00 8.53 0.83
C ARG A 63 11.71 7.77 1.10
N ASN A 64 10.94 8.22 2.05
CA ASN A 64 9.67 7.55 2.38
C ASN A 64 8.66 7.70 1.25
N TYR A 65 8.15 6.58 0.79
CA TYR A 65 7.03 6.50 -0.15
C TYR A 65 6.02 5.54 0.44
N ASP A 66 4.78 5.97 0.61
CA ASP A 66 3.73 5.07 1.03
C ASP A 66 3.18 4.35 -0.19
N LEU A 67 3.09 3.03 -0.10
CA LEU A 67 2.51 2.19 -1.14
C LEU A 67 1.09 1.82 -0.74
N ALA A 68 0.35 1.19 -1.66
CA ALA A 68 -1.00 0.76 -1.35
C ALA A 68 -0.99 -0.36 -0.32
N PRO A 69 -2.00 -0.45 0.55
CA PRO A 69 -2.07 -1.55 1.50
C PRO A 69 -2.55 -2.83 0.84
N LEU A 70 -2.15 -3.97 1.40
CA LEU A 70 -2.75 -5.25 1.10
C LEU A 70 -3.91 -5.49 2.06
N GLY A 71 -4.89 -6.28 1.64
CA GLY A 71 -5.95 -6.69 2.53
C GLY A 71 -7.35 -6.42 1.97
N LYS A 72 -8.26 -6.07 2.86
CA LYS A 72 -9.67 -5.91 2.52
C LYS A 72 -9.92 -4.53 1.92
N TRP A 73 -9.98 -4.49 0.59
CA TRP A 73 -10.21 -3.23 -0.12
C TRP A 73 -11.68 -2.84 -0.23
N LYS A 74 -12.59 -3.80 -0.31
CA LYS A 74 -14.02 -3.52 -0.41
C LYS A 74 -14.56 -3.05 0.92
N ARG A 75 -14.58 -1.74 1.08
CA ARG A 75 -15.03 -1.06 2.29
C ARG A 75 -15.46 0.35 1.93
N ASP A 76 -16.12 1.03 2.84
CA ASP A 76 -16.66 2.37 2.58
C ASP A 76 -16.03 3.46 3.45
N ASP A 77 -14.95 3.14 4.16
CA ASP A 77 -14.32 4.04 5.11
C ASP A 77 -12.90 4.48 4.72
N TRP A 78 -12.56 4.41 3.43
CA TRP A 78 -11.23 4.79 2.98
C TRP A 78 -10.86 6.24 3.30
N ALA A 79 -11.81 7.18 3.11
CA ALA A 79 -11.52 8.58 3.39
C ALA A 79 -11.13 8.79 4.85
N GLU A 80 -11.88 8.16 5.76
CA GLU A 80 -11.60 8.23 7.19
C GLU A 80 -10.25 7.61 7.53
N ILE A 81 -9.98 6.42 6.99
CA ILE A 81 -8.73 5.71 7.25
C ILE A 81 -7.53 6.53 6.80
N ILE A 82 -7.56 7.02 5.56
CA ILE A 82 -6.44 7.75 5.01
C ILE A 82 -6.20 9.05 5.77
N GLN A 83 -7.25 9.78 6.08
CA GLN A 83 -7.12 11.03 6.82
C GLN A 83 -6.56 10.81 8.23
N LYS A 84 -7.01 9.79 8.91
CA LYS A 84 -6.54 9.50 10.27
C LYS A 84 -5.11 8.98 10.32
N ARG A 85 -4.71 8.18 9.33
CA ARG A 85 -3.40 7.53 9.35
C ARG A 85 -2.31 8.36 8.68
N PHE A 86 -2.66 9.12 7.65
CA PHE A 86 -1.68 9.81 6.80
C PHE A 86 -1.92 11.32 6.71
N GLY A 87 -3.12 11.79 7.05
CA GLY A 87 -3.44 13.21 6.98
C GLY A 87 -3.69 13.70 5.56
N LYS A 88 -3.74 15.03 5.42
CA LYS A 88 -4.08 15.67 4.14
C LYS A 88 -2.97 15.60 3.10
N GLU A 89 -1.75 15.35 3.54
CA GLU A 89 -0.59 15.29 2.66
C GLU A 89 -0.21 13.87 2.29
N ALA A 90 -1.14 12.93 2.47
CA ALA A 90 -0.93 11.55 2.10
C ALA A 90 -0.59 11.44 0.62
N GLU A 91 0.44 10.66 0.30
CA GLU A 91 0.89 10.45 -1.06
C GLU A 91 1.20 8.98 -1.24
N PHE A 92 0.50 8.34 -2.17
CA PHE A 92 0.64 6.91 -2.41
C PHE A 92 1.17 6.65 -3.82
N TRP A 93 2.04 5.65 -3.92
CA TRP A 93 2.70 5.26 -5.16
C TRP A 93 2.30 3.85 -5.54
N LEU A 94 2.30 3.55 -6.84
CA LEU A 94 2.07 2.20 -7.35
C LEU A 94 0.73 1.60 -6.92
N VAL A 95 -0.30 2.43 -6.79
CA VAL A 95 -1.61 1.96 -6.35
C VAL A 95 -2.24 1.10 -7.44
N PRO A 96 -2.61 -0.16 -7.13
CA PRO A 96 -3.26 -1.02 -8.11
C PRO A 96 -4.58 -0.44 -8.59
N GLU A 97 -4.91 -0.71 -9.85
CA GLU A 97 -6.05 -0.09 -10.51
C GLU A 97 -7.37 -0.31 -9.77
N LYS A 98 -7.62 -1.52 -9.30
CA LYS A 98 -8.87 -1.81 -8.58
C LYS A 98 -9.01 -1.01 -7.29
N LEU A 99 -7.91 -0.81 -6.58
CA LEU A 99 -7.94 0.01 -5.38
C LEU A 99 -8.10 1.48 -5.72
N LEU A 100 -7.42 1.93 -6.76
CA LEU A 100 -7.53 3.31 -7.21
C LEU A 100 -8.97 3.65 -7.60
N ASP A 101 -9.67 2.72 -8.25
CA ASP A 101 -11.07 2.91 -8.61
C ASP A 101 -11.94 3.09 -7.37
N LEU A 102 -11.71 2.30 -6.33
CA LEU A 102 -12.42 2.44 -5.06
C LEU A 102 -12.14 3.80 -4.41
N TRP A 103 -10.88 4.21 -4.42
CA TRP A 103 -10.48 5.50 -3.85
C TRP A 103 -11.09 6.66 -4.62
N LYS A 104 -11.17 6.58 -5.95
CA LYS A 104 -11.84 7.61 -6.74
C LYS A 104 -13.30 7.79 -6.35
N LEU A 105 -14.00 6.69 -6.08
CA LEU A 105 -15.38 6.75 -5.66
C LEU A 105 -15.55 7.38 -4.28
N GLN A 106 -14.67 7.08 -3.36
CA GLN A 106 -14.83 7.49 -1.96
C GLN A 106 -14.15 8.82 -1.63
N LEU A 107 -13.01 9.10 -2.25
CA LEU A 107 -12.26 10.33 -1.99
C LEU A 107 -12.66 11.46 -2.93
N GLY A 108 -13.15 11.13 -4.11
CA GLY A 108 -13.71 12.10 -5.05
C GLY A 108 -12.79 13.30 -5.29
N ASP A 109 -13.29 14.48 -4.98
CA ASP A 109 -12.62 15.75 -5.29
C ASP A 109 -11.35 15.97 -4.48
N ILE A 110 -11.17 15.26 -3.37
CA ILE A 110 -9.97 15.42 -2.56
C ILE A 110 -8.81 14.54 -3.04
N LEU A 111 -9.06 13.65 -3.99
CA LEU A 111 -8.04 12.78 -4.55
C LEU A 111 -7.44 13.41 -5.80
N GLU A 112 -6.14 13.68 -5.76
CA GLU A 112 -5.39 14.11 -6.94
C GLU A 112 -4.61 12.94 -7.49
N ILE A 113 -4.76 12.68 -8.77
CA ILE A 113 -4.03 11.62 -9.46
C ILE A 113 -3.03 12.27 -10.40
N GLU A 114 -1.75 12.11 -10.09
CA GLU A 114 -0.71 12.62 -10.96
C GLU A 114 -0.36 11.57 -12.01
N ASP A 115 -0.47 11.96 -13.27
CA ASP A 115 -0.06 11.12 -14.37
C ASP A 115 1.44 11.25 -14.56
N MET A 116 2.18 10.38 -13.88
CA MET A 116 3.62 10.30 -14.03
C MET A 116 3.94 9.29 -15.12
N ARG A 117 3.80 9.73 -16.35
CA ARG A 117 3.78 8.87 -17.52
C ARG A 117 4.93 7.87 -17.59
N GLY A 118 6.14 8.31 -17.37
CA GLY A 118 7.28 7.41 -17.40
C GLY A 118 7.24 6.34 -16.35
N ARG A 119 6.63 6.64 -15.23
CA ARG A 119 6.46 5.70 -14.13
C ARG A 119 5.25 4.82 -14.34
N TRP A 120 4.22 5.39 -14.91
CA TRP A 120 2.96 4.75 -15.20
C TRP A 120 3.13 3.52 -16.09
N GLU A 121 4.02 3.63 -17.06
CA GLU A 121 4.30 2.53 -17.96
C GLU A 121 4.85 1.30 -17.24
N TYR A 122 5.55 1.50 -16.13
CA TYR A 122 6.04 0.39 -15.32
C TYR A 122 4.94 -0.24 -14.48
N LEU A 123 3.90 0.51 -14.17
CA LEU A 123 2.84 0.04 -13.31
C LEU A 123 1.86 -0.86 -14.01
N TYR A 124 1.70 -0.69 -15.30
CA TYR A 124 0.67 -1.37 -16.06
C TYR A 124 1.17 -2.46 -16.97
N ASP A 125 2.45 -2.56 -17.11
CA ASP A 125 3.05 -3.57 -17.97
C ASP A 125 3.18 -4.92 -17.29
#